data_ad83c7021586cb4c1b5e75fe0ade2448
#
_entry.id   ad83c7021586cb4c1b5e75fe0ade2448
#
_cell.length_a   1.000
_cell.length_b   1.000
_cell.length_c   1.000
_cell.angle_alpha   90.00
_cell.angle_beta   90.00
_cell.angle_gamma   90.00
#
_symmetry.space_group_name_H-M   'P 1'
#
loop_
_entity.id
_entity.type
_entity.pdbx_description
1 polymer ?
#
loop_
_entity_poly.entity_id
_entity_poly.type
_entity_poly.pdbx_seq_one_letter_code
_entity_poly.pdbx_strand_id
1 'polypeptide(L)'
;MVLLDGRGQPSGRARKSAIHGLDTPFHLAISCYVVRADGRLLITRRAAAKKTWPGVWTNACCGHPRPDESLESAVRRHLYDELSLCADRLRVVLPDFTYRAMMDNGRVEHELCPVFIAEVSDDAVMDPDEADALEWVTWGELQRRAADPGSGLSPWSRTQIGRIAQITADPLAWVSHRPNRAPVRHPDVGANDPFVAMGSRVDDLIEEFIETASDLLGQFDPMAIELAAPIRALFRAGGKRLRPCLVYCGFEAVAPVGELSADVRNDLDAIAAAVEMLHTFALLHDDVMDRSATRRGHATAHIAFTELHASSAAVGDSEWFGTSAALVAGDLAFVWADQLLDRIGCNSPVAMRVRSVFNTLRNEVIAGQYMDLRLAGASASDQQALAVALLKSGRYTVTRPLEIGATLAGADETILAALRGFGDAVGIAFQLRDDVLGVFGNPQLTGKGASEDLTSGKGSLLLVRALELAAPAERAILRSYLGRADLDCTEVEACRRAVEASGALASIEALIDAKLLEADRILAELPDAVANQLTTLSRSLTHRAA
;
A
#
# COMPACT_ATOMS: atom_id res chain seq x y z
N MET A 1 0.85 -26.09 -4.01
CA MET A 1 2.03 -25.75 -3.18
C MET A 1 3.17 -25.38 -4.08
N VAL A 2 3.99 -24.42 -3.70
CA VAL A 2 5.14 -23.93 -4.45
C VAL A 2 6.38 -24.71 -4.00
N LEU A 3 7.03 -25.39 -4.95
CA LEU A 3 8.32 -26.05 -4.72
C LEU A 3 9.47 -25.04 -4.85
N LEU A 4 10.51 -25.24 -4.06
CA LEU A 4 11.66 -24.35 -4.01
C LEU A 4 12.94 -25.11 -4.40
N ASP A 5 13.88 -24.40 -4.98
CA ASP A 5 15.25 -24.88 -5.17
C ASP A 5 16.10 -24.73 -3.88
N GLY A 6 17.35 -25.19 -3.92
CA GLY A 6 18.26 -25.06 -2.77
C GLY A 6 18.64 -23.63 -2.37
N ARG A 7 18.20 -22.62 -3.14
CA ARG A 7 18.37 -21.19 -2.84
C ARG A 7 17.07 -20.52 -2.38
N GLY A 8 15.98 -21.31 -2.21
CA GLY A 8 14.68 -20.80 -1.81
C GLY A 8 13.88 -20.13 -2.95
N GLN A 9 14.29 -20.29 -4.21
CA GLN A 9 13.56 -19.73 -5.35
C GLN A 9 12.53 -20.73 -5.88
N PRO A 10 11.36 -20.27 -6.36
CA PRO A 10 10.34 -21.15 -6.93
C PRO A 10 10.92 -22.02 -8.06
N SER A 11 10.78 -23.34 -7.93
CA SER A 11 11.28 -24.34 -8.88
C SER A 11 10.20 -25.22 -9.51
N GLY A 12 8.95 -25.12 -9.02
CA GLY A 12 7.85 -25.93 -9.54
C GLY A 12 6.58 -25.84 -8.69
N ARG A 13 5.61 -26.66 -9.04
CA ARG A 13 4.31 -26.76 -8.33
C ARG A 13 3.96 -28.23 -8.10
N ALA A 14 3.37 -28.55 -6.94
CA ALA A 14 2.91 -29.90 -6.64
C ALA A 14 1.57 -29.89 -5.87
N ARG A 15 0.82 -30.99 -5.93
CA ARG A 15 -0.42 -31.17 -5.19
C ARG A 15 -0.11 -31.44 -3.70
N LYS A 16 -0.84 -30.79 -2.79
CA LYS A 16 -0.69 -30.96 -1.32
C LYS A 16 -0.72 -32.44 -0.89
N SER A 17 -1.56 -33.26 -1.51
CA SER A 17 -1.68 -34.69 -1.18
C SER A 17 -0.46 -35.55 -1.53
N ALA A 18 0.47 -35.06 -2.34
CA ALA A 18 1.61 -35.81 -2.87
C ALA A 18 2.96 -35.37 -2.28
N ILE A 19 3.01 -34.32 -1.45
CA ILE A 19 4.29 -33.75 -1.01
C ILE A 19 4.83 -34.37 0.27
N HIS A 20 3.97 -34.57 1.29
CA HIS A 20 4.42 -35.04 2.60
C HIS A 20 4.63 -36.55 2.62
N GLY A 21 5.88 -36.99 2.44
CA GLY A 21 6.31 -38.37 2.38
C GLY A 21 7.55 -38.65 3.21
N LEU A 22 8.25 -39.75 2.90
CA LEU A 22 9.55 -40.09 3.51
C LEU A 22 10.68 -39.18 2.99
N ASP A 23 10.50 -38.65 1.77
CA ASP A 23 11.40 -37.68 1.14
C ASP A 23 10.56 -36.51 0.63
N THR A 24 10.41 -35.48 1.47
CA THR A 24 9.59 -34.30 1.17
C THR A 24 10.45 -33.23 0.50
N PRO A 25 10.13 -32.79 -0.72
CA PRO A 25 10.87 -31.74 -1.40
C PRO A 25 10.76 -30.42 -0.64
N PHE A 26 11.78 -29.57 -0.77
CA PHE A 26 11.79 -28.25 -0.17
C PHE A 26 10.68 -27.39 -0.80
N HIS A 27 9.81 -26.80 0.02
CA HIS A 27 8.64 -26.07 -0.43
C HIS A 27 8.27 -24.90 0.49
N LEU A 28 7.42 -24.01 -0.01
CA LEU A 28 7.01 -22.80 0.66
C LEU A 28 5.84 -23.06 1.60
N ALA A 29 5.96 -22.60 2.83
CA ALA A 29 4.92 -22.61 3.85
C ALA A 29 4.84 -21.27 4.57
N ILE A 30 3.91 -21.13 5.51
CA ILE A 30 3.77 -19.97 6.42
C ILE A 30 3.48 -20.47 7.85
N SER A 31 3.90 -19.69 8.81
CA SER A 31 3.59 -19.83 10.23
C SER A 31 3.10 -18.52 10.80
N CYS A 32 2.07 -18.54 11.67
CA CYS A 32 1.59 -17.33 12.31
C CYS A 32 1.37 -17.52 13.81
N TYR A 33 1.88 -16.57 14.60
CA TYR A 33 1.53 -16.38 15.99
C TYR A 33 0.48 -15.28 16.09
N VAL A 34 -0.54 -15.49 16.91
CA VAL A 34 -1.60 -14.50 17.15
C VAL A 34 -1.44 -13.92 18.56
N VAL A 35 -1.51 -12.60 18.67
CA VAL A 35 -1.41 -11.87 19.94
C VAL A 35 -2.65 -11.00 20.15
N ARG A 36 -3.16 -10.94 21.37
CA ARG A 36 -4.22 -10.02 21.80
C ARG A 36 -3.64 -8.75 22.44
N ALA A 37 -4.49 -7.74 22.60
CA ALA A 37 -4.17 -6.48 23.26
C ALA A 37 -3.65 -6.65 24.71
N ASP A 38 -4.01 -7.74 25.39
CA ASP A 38 -3.51 -8.09 26.73
C ASP A 38 -2.12 -8.77 26.73
N GLY A 39 -1.50 -8.94 25.56
CA GLY A 39 -0.19 -9.54 25.38
C GLY A 39 -0.15 -11.07 25.38
N ARG A 40 -1.29 -11.75 25.44
CA ARG A 40 -1.37 -13.20 25.35
C ARG A 40 -1.27 -13.67 23.93
N LEU A 41 -0.60 -14.81 23.74
CA LEU A 41 -0.42 -15.48 22.44
C LEU A 41 -1.31 -16.71 22.35
N LEU A 42 -1.92 -16.90 21.19
CA LEU A 42 -2.71 -18.09 20.89
C LEU A 42 -1.80 -19.22 20.42
N ILE A 43 -1.98 -20.39 21.03
CA ILE A 43 -1.45 -21.66 20.55
C ILE A 43 -2.60 -22.62 20.30
N THR A 44 -2.45 -23.49 19.31
CA THR A 44 -3.44 -24.49 18.93
C THR A 44 -2.87 -25.90 19.05
N ARG A 45 -3.73 -26.89 19.34
CA ARG A 45 -3.36 -28.29 19.26
C ARG A 45 -3.93 -28.89 17.98
N ARG A 46 -3.06 -29.41 17.15
CA ARG A 46 -3.44 -29.98 15.84
C ARG A 46 -4.42 -31.14 16.01
N ALA A 47 -5.50 -31.14 15.25
CA ALA A 47 -6.52 -32.17 15.33
C ALA A 47 -5.93 -33.59 15.16
N ALA A 48 -6.47 -34.55 15.91
CA ALA A 48 -6.01 -35.95 15.90
C ALA A 48 -6.15 -36.63 14.50
N ALA A 49 -7.05 -36.10 13.66
CA ALA A 49 -7.26 -36.58 12.29
C ALA A 49 -6.18 -36.12 11.28
N LYS A 50 -5.30 -35.19 11.66
CA LYS A 50 -4.24 -34.69 10.78
C LYS A 50 -3.22 -35.77 10.42
N LYS A 51 -2.79 -35.79 9.15
CA LYS A 51 -1.79 -36.74 8.64
C LYS A 51 -0.37 -36.45 9.11
N THR A 52 -0.09 -35.17 9.42
CA THR A 52 1.21 -34.70 9.92
C THR A 52 1.02 -34.09 11.29
N TRP A 53 1.85 -34.52 12.24
CA TRP A 53 1.92 -34.03 13.63
C TRP A 53 0.56 -33.95 14.37
N PRO A 54 -0.25 -35.03 14.39
CA PRO A 54 -1.54 -35.04 15.12
C PRO A 54 -1.30 -34.85 16.63
N GLY A 55 -2.17 -34.06 17.28
CA GLY A 55 -2.16 -33.84 18.72
C GLY A 55 -1.01 -32.98 19.26
N VAL A 56 -0.18 -32.42 18.40
CA VAL A 56 0.97 -31.57 18.79
C VAL A 56 0.53 -30.13 18.95
N TRP A 57 0.94 -29.47 20.03
CA TRP A 57 0.76 -28.04 20.21
C TRP A 57 1.67 -27.25 19.24
N THR A 58 1.16 -26.16 18.70
CA THR A 58 1.89 -25.33 17.75
C THR A 58 1.47 -23.86 17.89
N ASN A 59 2.02 -22.98 17.07
CA ASN A 59 1.55 -21.62 16.88
C ASN A 59 0.07 -21.58 16.43
N ALA A 60 -0.51 -20.41 16.23
CA ALA A 60 -1.92 -20.25 15.92
C ALA A 60 -2.34 -20.96 14.64
N CYS A 61 -1.62 -20.75 13.52
CA CYS A 61 -1.84 -21.48 12.28
C CYS A 61 -0.55 -21.70 11.48
N CYS A 62 -0.53 -22.77 10.70
CA CYS A 62 0.52 -23.09 9.72
C CYS A 62 -0.13 -23.58 8.43
N GLY A 63 0.36 -23.11 7.31
CA GLY A 63 -0.23 -23.49 6.04
C GLY A 63 0.66 -23.25 4.84
N HIS A 64 0.09 -23.42 3.65
CA HIS A 64 0.83 -23.29 2.41
C HIS A 64 0.17 -22.24 1.53
N PRO A 65 0.94 -21.30 0.98
CA PRO A 65 0.45 -20.37 -0.03
C PRO A 65 -0.02 -21.12 -1.27
N ARG A 66 -1.11 -20.65 -1.89
CA ARG A 66 -1.50 -21.08 -3.22
C ARG A 66 -0.48 -20.57 -4.24
N PRO A 67 -0.35 -21.20 -5.42
CA PRO A 67 0.41 -20.59 -6.50
C PRO A 67 -0.12 -19.20 -6.78
N ASP A 68 0.79 -18.22 -6.87
CA ASP A 68 0.50 -16.82 -7.14
C ASP A 68 -0.22 -16.05 -5.99
N GLU A 69 -0.32 -16.66 -4.80
CA GLU A 69 -0.81 -16.04 -3.56
C GLU A 69 0.34 -15.40 -2.78
N SER A 70 0.16 -14.17 -2.29
CA SER A 70 1.14 -13.55 -1.39
C SER A 70 1.18 -14.29 -0.05
N LEU A 71 2.34 -14.26 0.64
CA LEU A 71 2.49 -14.90 1.95
C LEU A 71 1.50 -14.33 2.98
N GLU A 72 1.26 -13.04 2.94
CA GLU A 72 0.35 -12.36 3.86
C GLU A 72 -1.11 -12.71 3.61
N SER A 73 -1.51 -12.80 2.33
CA SER A 73 -2.85 -13.27 1.95
C SER A 73 -3.06 -14.72 2.39
N ALA A 74 -2.04 -15.57 2.25
CA ALA A 74 -2.08 -16.93 2.75
C ALA A 74 -2.26 -17.00 4.27
N VAL A 75 -1.53 -16.14 5.03
CA VAL A 75 -1.68 -16.06 6.50
C VAL A 75 -3.10 -15.63 6.88
N ARG A 76 -3.63 -14.56 6.28
CA ARG A 76 -5.00 -14.07 6.56
C ARG A 76 -6.05 -15.12 6.24
N ARG A 77 -5.92 -15.78 5.11
CA ARG A 77 -6.81 -16.88 4.73
C ARG A 77 -6.76 -18.03 5.72
N HIS A 78 -5.58 -18.47 6.15
CA HIS A 78 -5.44 -19.56 7.12
C HIS A 78 -5.97 -19.17 8.51
N LEU A 79 -5.73 -17.93 8.98
CA LEU A 79 -6.31 -17.43 10.23
C LEU A 79 -7.83 -17.43 10.18
N TYR A 80 -8.40 -17.02 9.05
CA TYR A 80 -9.84 -17.01 8.86
C TYR A 80 -10.42 -18.44 8.74
N ASP A 81 -9.86 -19.25 7.85
CA ASP A 81 -10.37 -20.61 7.57
C ASP A 81 -10.24 -21.55 8.80
N GLU A 82 -9.15 -21.44 9.58
CA GLU A 82 -8.84 -22.36 10.67
C GLU A 82 -9.34 -21.86 12.04
N LEU A 83 -9.46 -20.52 12.25
CA LEU A 83 -9.73 -19.91 13.55
C LEU A 83 -10.82 -18.83 13.54
N SER A 84 -11.42 -18.53 12.40
CA SER A 84 -12.37 -17.41 12.20
C SER A 84 -11.81 -16.06 12.67
N LEU A 85 -10.50 -15.86 12.60
CA LEU A 85 -9.81 -14.65 13.04
C LEU A 85 -9.45 -13.74 11.86
N CYS A 86 -9.68 -12.44 12.06
CA CYS A 86 -9.15 -11.42 11.20
C CYS A 86 -7.98 -10.71 11.88
N ALA A 87 -6.85 -10.60 11.17
CA ALA A 87 -5.70 -9.89 11.70
C ALA A 87 -5.91 -8.38 11.55
N ASP A 88 -5.98 -7.65 12.67
CA ASP A 88 -5.99 -6.18 12.70
C ASP A 88 -4.66 -5.64 12.20
N ARG A 89 -3.57 -6.28 12.63
CA ARG A 89 -2.21 -6.04 12.18
C ARG A 89 -1.52 -7.37 11.91
N LEU A 90 -0.67 -7.40 10.89
CA LEU A 90 0.12 -8.57 10.51
C LEU A 90 1.55 -8.15 10.17
N ARG A 91 2.53 -8.87 10.70
CA ARG A 91 3.96 -8.60 10.44
C ARG A 91 4.77 -9.86 10.32
N VAL A 92 5.67 -9.91 9.34
CA VAL A 92 6.70 -10.95 9.27
C VAL A 92 7.81 -10.65 10.28
N VAL A 93 8.19 -11.64 11.09
CA VAL A 93 9.25 -11.51 12.12
C VAL A 93 10.47 -12.38 11.83
N LEU A 94 10.30 -13.51 11.14
CA LEU A 94 11.39 -14.36 10.67
C LEU A 94 11.15 -14.67 9.18
N PRO A 95 11.59 -13.82 8.25
CA PRO A 95 11.28 -13.96 6.82
C PRO A 95 12.01 -15.15 6.16
N ASP A 96 13.11 -15.60 6.74
CA ASP A 96 14.03 -16.61 6.21
C ASP A 96 14.03 -17.91 7.02
N PHE A 97 12.99 -18.12 7.85
CA PHE A 97 12.94 -19.31 8.68
C PHE A 97 12.75 -20.57 7.84
N THR A 98 13.69 -21.50 7.98
CA THR A 98 13.64 -22.82 7.35
C THR A 98 13.73 -23.90 8.40
N TYR A 99 13.04 -25.01 8.17
CA TYR A 99 13.19 -26.18 9.01
C TYR A 99 13.01 -27.48 8.24
N ARG A 100 13.57 -28.54 8.80
CA ARG A 100 13.32 -29.91 8.41
C ARG A 100 13.02 -30.72 9.66
N ALA A 101 11.83 -31.31 9.74
CA ALA A 101 11.39 -32.09 10.88
C ALA A 101 10.87 -33.46 10.42
N MET A 102 11.24 -34.51 11.16
CA MET A 102 10.83 -35.88 10.87
C MET A 102 9.99 -36.42 12.02
N MET A 103 8.84 -36.98 11.69
CA MET A 103 7.95 -37.68 12.61
C MET A 103 8.45 -39.10 12.91
N ASP A 104 7.95 -39.70 13.99
CA ASP A 104 8.26 -41.08 14.39
C ASP A 104 7.88 -42.12 13.30
N ASN A 105 6.89 -41.81 12.46
CA ASN A 105 6.48 -42.64 11.33
C ASN A 105 7.32 -42.43 10.06
N GLY A 106 8.43 -41.66 10.15
CA GLY A 106 9.36 -41.37 9.07
C GLY A 106 8.91 -40.27 8.09
N ARG A 107 7.72 -39.69 8.26
CA ARG A 107 7.30 -38.54 7.42
C ARG A 107 8.13 -37.32 7.73
N VAL A 108 8.49 -36.57 6.70
CA VAL A 108 9.32 -35.38 6.77
C VAL A 108 8.54 -34.16 6.33
N GLU A 109 8.70 -33.05 7.04
CA GLU A 109 8.42 -31.70 6.58
C GLU A 109 9.73 -30.98 6.31
N HIS A 110 9.83 -30.28 5.17
CA HIS A 110 11.02 -29.56 4.75
C HIS A 110 10.60 -28.25 4.06
N GLU A 111 10.65 -27.15 4.79
CA GLU A 111 9.95 -25.92 4.42
C GLU A 111 10.84 -24.68 4.59
N LEU A 112 10.71 -23.75 3.64
CA LEU A 112 10.90 -22.32 3.88
C LEU A 112 9.58 -21.78 4.41
N CYS A 113 9.57 -21.39 5.67
CA CYS A 113 8.34 -21.10 6.42
C CYS A 113 8.43 -19.74 7.12
N PRO A 114 8.31 -18.62 6.40
CA PRO A 114 8.28 -17.29 7.02
C PRO A 114 7.30 -17.24 8.18
N VAL A 115 7.74 -16.62 9.29
CA VAL A 115 6.96 -16.55 10.53
C VAL A 115 6.39 -15.17 10.69
N PHE A 116 5.07 -15.13 10.89
CA PHE A 116 4.29 -13.91 11.07
C PHE A 116 3.79 -13.79 12.50
N ILE A 117 3.51 -12.55 12.91
CA ILE A 117 2.70 -12.23 14.10
C ILE A 117 1.50 -11.42 13.66
N ALA A 118 0.32 -11.83 14.12
CA ALA A 118 -0.95 -11.15 13.90
C ALA A 118 -1.51 -10.63 15.23
N GLU A 119 -1.91 -9.36 15.28
CA GLU A 119 -2.74 -8.82 16.35
C GLU A 119 -4.21 -9.00 15.99
N VAL A 120 -5.02 -9.44 16.95
CA VAL A 120 -6.46 -9.65 16.75
C VAL A 120 -7.24 -9.08 17.94
N SER A 121 -8.45 -8.58 17.64
CA SER A 121 -9.42 -8.12 18.63
C SER A 121 -10.51 -9.15 18.90
N ASP A 122 -10.74 -10.08 17.96
CA ASP A 122 -11.81 -11.07 18.03
C ASP A 122 -11.42 -12.32 18.83
N ASP A 123 -12.42 -13.07 19.27
CA ASP A 123 -12.25 -14.39 19.88
C ASP A 123 -12.09 -15.47 18.80
N ALA A 124 -11.11 -16.36 19.01
CA ALA A 124 -10.85 -17.46 18.10
C ALA A 124 -11.96 -18.52 18.17
N VAL A 125 -12.49 -18.88 16.99
CA VAL A 125 -13.39 -20.02 16.81
C VAL A 125 -12.67 -21.03 15.91
N MET A 126 -12.23 -22.16 16.50
CA MET A 126 -11.43 -23.15 15.78
C MET A 126 -12.28 -24.03 14.87
N ASP A 127 -11.74 -24.36 13.70
CA ASP A 127 -12.23 -25.44 12.85
C ASP A 127 -11.79 -26.79 13.47
N PRO A 128 -12.72 -27.69 13.83
CA PRO A 128 -12.41 -28.98 14.45
C PRO A 128 -11.61 -29.92 13.55
N ASP A 129 -11.61 -29.73 12.23
CA ASP A 129 -10.79 -30.49 11.29
C ASP A 129 -9.33 -30.03 11.30
N GLU A 130 -9.05 -28.82 11.77
CA GLU A 130 -7.70 -28.23 11.86
C GLU A 130 -7.09 -28.32 13.24
N ALA A 131 -7.86 -27.99 14.30
CA ALA A 131 -7.42 -28.01 15.69
C ALA A 131 -8.48 -28.61 16.63
N ASP A 132 -8.06 -29.29 17.69
CA ASP A 132 -8.95 -29.86 18.70
C ASP A 132 -8.85 -29.17 20.09
N ALA A 133 -7.92 -28.23 20.24
CA ALA A 133 -7.81 -27.35 21.40
C ALA A 133 -7.09 -26.05 21.03
N LEU A 134 -7.42 -24.98 21.77
CA LEU A 134 -6.73 -23.70 21.72
C LEU A 134 -6.47 -23.17 23.14
N GLU A 135 -5.40 -22.41 23.31
CA GLU A 135 -5.01 -21.85 24.59
C GLU A 135 -4.34 -20.48 24.41
N TRP A 136 -4.75 -19.51 25.24
CA TRP A 136 -4.11 -18.18 25.31
C TRP A 136 -3.07 -18.17 26.43
N VAL A 137 -1.79 -18.08 26.07
CA VAL A 137 -0.65 -18.16 26.99
C VAL A 137 0.13 -16.85 27.03
N THR A 138 0.82 -16.58 28.13
CA THR A 138 1.77 -15.46 28.19
C THR A 138 3.06 -15.79 27.44
N TRP A 139 3.79 -14.75 26.99
CA TRP A 139 5.07 -14.95 26.33
C TRP A 139 6.06 -15.73 27.19
N GLY A 140 6.17 -15.39 28.46
CA GLY A 140 7.05 -16.10 29.39
C GLY A 140 6.67 -17.58 29.59
N GLU A 141 5.40 -17.93 29.54
CA GLU A 141 4.93 -19.32 29.59
C GLU A 141 5.28 -20.05 28.30
N LEU A 142 5.05 -19.41 27.15
CA LEU A 142 5.38 -20.00 25.85
C LEU A 142 6.89 -20.26 25.71
N GLN A 143 7.74 -19.36 26.20
CA GLN A 143 9.20 -19.56 26.26
C GLN A 143 9.58 -20.75 27.16
N ARG A 144 8.96 -20.90 28.34
CA ARG A 144 9.19 -22.07 29.22
C ARG A 144 8.78 -23.36 28.54
N ARG A 145 7.61 -23.41 27.88
CA ARG A 145 7.16 -24.57 27.10
C ARG A 145 8.14 -24.89 25.94
N ALA A 146 8.67 -23.88 25.27
CA ALA A 146 9.63 -24.08 24.18
C ALA A 146 10.97 -24.65 24.67
N ALA A 147 11.38 -24.33 25.91
CA ALA A 147 12.60 -24.87 26.53
C ALA A 147 12.43 -26.31 27.04
N ASP A 148 11.20 -26.73 27.33
CA ASP A 148 10.90 -28.10 27.82
C ASP A 148 10.65 -29.07 26.67
N PRO A 149 11.52 -30.09 26.45
CA PRO A 149 11.30 -31.14 25.44
C PRO A 149 10.00 -31.92 25.61
N GLY A 150 9.48 -32.04 26.85
CA GLY A 150 8.26 -32.75 27.17
C GLY A 150 6.96 -31.94 27.03
N SER A 151 7.04 -30.67 26.63
CA SER A 151 5.89 -29.74 26.57
C SER A 151 4.87 -30.07 25.49
N GLY A 152 5.16 -30.98 24.56
CA GLY A 152 4.30 -31.29 23.42
C GLY A 152 4.26 -30.23 22.33
N LEU A 153 5.09 -29.18 22.41
CA LEU A 153 5.23 -28.19 21.35
C LEU A 153 5.97 -28.77 20.12
N SER A 154 5.51 -28.39 18.94
CA SER A 154 6.10 -28.78 17.65
C SER A 154 7.58 -28.38 17.56
N PRO A 155 8.42 -29.17 16.84
CA PRO A 155 9.84 -28.87 16.71
C PRO A 155 10.11 -27.49 16.09
N TRP A 156 9.32 -27.09 15.07
CA TRP A 156 9.46 -25.79 14.43
C TRP A 156 9.04 -24.65 15.37
N SER A 157 7.92 -24.77 16.12
CA SER A 157 7.51 -23.74 17.08
C SER A 157 8.56 -23.51 18.15
N ARG A 158 9.17 -24.56 18.68
CA ARG A 158 10.25 -24.43 19.68
C ARG A 158 11.45 -23.63 19.11
N THR A 159 11.84 -23.92 17.87
CA THR A 159 12.93 -23.20 17.21
C THR A 159 12.54 -21.76 16.89
N GLN A 160 11.30 -21.54 16.41
CA GLN A 160 10.77 -20.20 16.12
C GLN A 160 10.76 -19.34 17.38
N ILE A 161 10.20 -19.83 18.50
CA ILE A 161 10.12 -19.11 19.77
C ILE A 161 11.52 -18.73 20.26
N GLY A 162 12.49 -19.65 20.17
CA GLY A 162 13.88 -19.37 20.52
C GLY A 162 14.53 -18.26 19.68
N ARG A 163 14.22 -18.18 18.38
CA ARG A 163 14.69 -17.11 17.49
C ARG A 163 13.97 -15.79 17.74
N ILE A 164 12.65 -15.84 17.93
CA ILE A 164 11.83 -14.66 18.21
C ILE A 164 12.28 -14.01 19.54
N ALA A 165 12.59 -14.81 20.56
CA ALA A 165 13.06 -14.32 21.86
C ALA A 165 14.37 -13.49 21.76
N GLN A 166 15.17 -13.68 20.71
CA GLN A 166 16.38 -12.89 20.46
C GLN A 166 16.10 -11.51 19.84
N ILE A 167 14.90 -11.30 19.29
CA ILE A 167 14.54 -10.05 18.62
C ILE A 167 14.02 -9.03 19.64
N THR A 168 13.09 -9.41 20.52
CA THR A 168 12.54 -8.57 21.60
C THR A 168 11.86 -9.40 22.66
N ALA A 169 11.79 -8.84 23.89
CA ALA A 169 11.18 -9.49 25.03
C ALA A 169 9.65 -9.35 25.09
N ASP A 170 9.05 -8.45 24.30
CA ASP A 170 7.62 -8.15 24.35
C ASP A 170 6.94 -8.40 22.99
N PRO A 171 6.02 -9.38 22.88
CA PRO A 171 5.28 -9.67 21.65
C PRO A 171 4.42 -8.51 21.16
N LEU A 172 3.85 -7.71 22.04
CA LEU A 172 3.09 -6.52 21.67
C LEU A 172 3.99 -5.45 21.02
N ALA A 173 5.25 -5.35 21.46
CA ALA A 173 6.21 -4.47 20.85
C ALA A 173 6.50 -4.85 19.39
N TRP A 174 6.31 -6.11 18.98
CA TRP A 174 6.54 -6.52 17.60
C TRP A 174 5.45 -6.03 16.65
N VAL A 175 4.22 -5.93 17.13
CA VAL A 175 3.07 -5.46 16.36
C VAL A 175 2.90 -3.95 16.51
N SER A 176 3.19 -3.41 17.71
CA SER A 176 3.07 -2.00 18.06
C SER A 176 4.35 -1.19 17.83
N HIS A 177 5.52 -1.84 17.80
CA HIS A 177 6.78 -1.13 17.57
C HIS A 177 6.83 -0.64 16.12
N ARG A 178 6.62 0.66 15.93
CA ARG A 178 7.10 1.33 14.73
C ARG A 178 8.61 1.11 14.70
N PRO A 179 9.19 0.41 13.73
CA PRO A 179 10.60 0.55 13.53
C PRO A 179 10.83 2.04 13.33
N ASN A 180 11.79 2.62 14.03
CA ASN A 180 12.44 3.83 13.61
C ASN A 180 12.77 3.58 12.13
N ARG A 181 11.91 4.06 11.23
CA ARG A 181 12.15 3.92 9.81
C ARG A 181 13.36 4.80 9.51
N ALA A 182 14.53 4.16 9.57
CA ALA A 182 15.49 4.50 8.55
C ALA A 182 14.72 4.44 7.21
N PRO A 183 14.89 5.41 6.31
CA PRO A 183 14.16 5.44 5.06
C PRO A 183 14.21 4.04 4.46
N VAL A 184 13.05 3.51 4.01
CA VAL A 184 12.97 2.18 3.39
C VAL A 184 13.95 2.21 2.23
N ARG A 185 15.15 1.70 2.47
CA ARG A 185 16.09 1.40 1.41
C ARG A 185 15.46 0.22 0.68
N HIS A 186 14.95 0.49 -0.51
CA HIS A 186 14.66 -0.57 -1.45
C HIS A 186 15.91 -1.47 -1.52
N PRO A 187 15.78 -2.80 -1.43
CA PRO A 187 16.91 -3.65 -1.76
C PRO A 187 17.32 -3.31 -3.20
N ASP A 188 18.59 -2.96 -3.38
CA ASP A 188 19.27 -2.75 -4.66
C ASP A 188 18.97 -1.48 -5.49
N VAL A 189 18.66 -0.36 -4.84
CA VAL A 189 18.94 0.94 -5.47
C VAL A 189 20.25 1.44 -4.86
N GLY A 190 21.35 1.34 -5.60
CA GLY A 190 22.68 1.74 -5.13
C GLY A 190 22.70 3.20 -4.64
N ALA A 191 23.59 3.54 -3.72
CA ALA A 191 23.77 4.89 -3.18
C ALA A 191 24.05 5.99 -4.26
N ASN A 192 24.18 5.59 -5.52
CA ASN A 192 24.37 6.42 -6.71
C ASN A 192 23.13 6.49 -7.62
N ASP A 193 21.93 6.04 -7.17
CA ASP A 193 20.74 6.20 -7.98
C ASP A 193 20.37 7.70 -8.04
N PRO A 194 20.31 8.29 -9.24
CA PRO A 194 19.97 9.69 -9.42
C PRO A 194 18.60 10.06 -8.84
N PHE A 195 17.67 9.12 -8.74
CA PHE A 195 16.34 9.35 -8.14
C PHE A 195 16.37 9.47 -6.62
N VAL A 196 17.28 8.77 -5.94
CA VAL A 196 17.46 8.92 -4.48
C VAL A 196 18.04 10.31 -4.16
N ALA A 197 19.05 10.74 -4.90
CA ALA A 197 19.65 12.06 -4.74
C ALA A 197 18.66 13.20 -5.09
N MET A 198 17.82 13.02 -6.10
CA MET A 198 16.76 13.94 -6.48
C MET A 198 15.69 14.04 -5.38
N GLY A 199 15.22 12.90 -4.87
CA GLY A 199 14.22 12.88 -3.80
C GLY A 199 14.67 13.66 -2.58
N SER A 200 15.94 13.53 -2.17
CA SER A 200 16.52 14.28 -1.06
C SER A 200 16.51 15.80 -1.31
N ARG A 201 16.92 16.26 -2.50
CA ARG A 201 16.91 17.70 -2.82
C ARG A 201 15.51 18.30 -2.83
N VAL A 202 14.53 17.57 -3.35
CA VAL A 202 13.12 17.99 -3.35
C VAL A 202 12.59 18.07 -1.91
N ASP A 203 12.96 17.11 -1.07
CA ASP A 203 12.56 17.09 0.33
C ASP A 203 13.16 18.26 1.11
N ASP A 204 14.46 18.55 0.92
CA ASP A 204 15.14 19.69 1.52
C ASP A 204 14.51 21.01 1.07
N LEU A 205 14.21 21.15 -0.22
CA LEU A 205 13.56 22.35 -0.77
C LEU A 205 12.16 22.59 -0.18
N ILE A 206 11.37 21.53 -0.03
CA ILE A 206 10.01 21.64 0.54
C ILE A 206 10.09 21.96 2.03
N GLU A 207 11.00 21.35 2.80
CA GLU A 207 11.16 21.66 4.22
C GLU A 207 11.58 23.12 4.44
N GLU A 208 12.58 23.63 3.71
CA GLU A 208 12.99 25.04 3.74
C GLU A 208 11.83 25.97 3.37
N PHE A 209 11.06 25.59 2.35
CA PHE A 209 9.89 26.36 1.94
C PHE A 209 8.82 26.40 3.03
N ILE A 210 8.46 25.25 3.63
CA ILE A 210 7.46 25.19 4.70
C ILE A 210 7.91 26.00 5.91
N GLU A 211 9.20 25.99 6.26
CA GLU A 211 9.74 26.80 7.35
C GLU A 211 9.54 28.29 7.07
N THR A 212 10.01 28.78 5.93
CA THR A 212 9.88 30.18 5.53
C THR A 212 8.43 30.63 5.43
N ALA A 213 7.56 29.80 4.85
CA ALA A 213 6.14 30.10 4.70
C ALA A 213 5.39 30.09 6.05
N SER A 214 5.81 29.23 6.98
CA SER A 214 5.27 29.21 8.36
C SER A 214 5.64 30.47 9.13
N ASP A 215 6.88 30.99 8.96
CA ASP A 215 7.30 32.24 9.56
C ASP A 215 6.48 33.44 9.05
N LEU A 216 6.12 33.41 7.75
CA LEU A 216 5.24 34.43 7.18
C LEU A 216 3.82 34.37 7.79
N LEU A 217 3.27 33.17 7.98
CA LEU A 217 1.97 33.00 8.67
C LEU A 217 2.04 33.55 10.10
N GLY A 218 3.15 33.31 10.81
CA GLY A 218 3.37 33.82 12.16
C GLY A 218 3.43 35.33 12.27
N GLN A 219 3.77 36.05 11.18
CA GLN A 219 3.71 37.50 11.11
C GLN A 219 2.26 38.04 11.08
N PHE A 220 1.30 37.26 10.60
CA PHE A 220 -0.12 37.63 10.67
C PHE A 220 -0.66 37.41 12.09
N ASP A 221 -0.49 36.19 12.62
CA ASP A 221 -0.82 35.83 13.99
C ASP A 221 -0.11 34.49 14.34
N PRO A 222 0.42 34.30 15.55
CA PRO A 222 1.02 33.04 15.98
C PRO A 222 0.11 31.82 15.82
N MET A 223 -1.22 31.99 15.96
CA MET A 223 -2.19 30.92 15.78
C MET A 223 -2.22 30.42 14.31
N ALA A 224 -1.93 31.27 13.34
CA ALA A 224 -1.94 30.89 11.92
C ALA A 224 -0.86 29.86 11.56
N ILE A 225 0.20 29.73 12.37
CA ILE A 225 1.26 28.72 12.19
C ILE A 225 0.70 27.30 12.32
N GLU A 226 -0.36 27.11 13.10
CA GLU A 226 -1.00 25.81 13.31
C GLU A 226 -1.47 25.16 12.00
N LEU A 227 -1.84 25.97 10.98
CA LEU A 227 -2.22 25.47 9.66
C LEU A 227 -1.08 24.73 8.92
N ALA A 228 0.16 25.10 9.18
CA ALA A 228 1.33 24.45 8.57
C ALA A 228 1.64 23.07 9.18
N ALA A 229 1.20 22.81 10.41
CA ALA A 229 1.54 21.58 11.13
C ALA A 229 1.09 20.29 10.41
N PRO A 230 -0.17 20.13 9.97
CA PRO A 230 -0.59 18.92 9.26
C PRO A 230 0.05 18.80 7.87
N ILE A 231 0.34 19.90 7.18
CA ILE A 231 1.06 19.89 5.90
C ILE A 231 2.46 19.30 6.11
N ARG A 232 3.19 19.83 7.10
CA ARG A 232 4.53 19.34 7.48
C ARG A 232 4.49 17.88 7.95
N ALA A 233 3.51 17.52 8.77
CA ALA A 233 3.36 16.16 9.28
C ALA A 233 3.13 15.14 8.15
N LEU A 234 2.23 15.44 7.21
CA LEU A 234 1.94 14.59 6.06
C LEU A 234 3.15 14.45 5.14
N PHE A 235 3.89 15.53 4.92
CA PHE A 235 5.12 15.53 4.14
C PHE A 235 6.21 14.68 4.81
N ARG A 236 6.46 14.85 6.12
CA ARG A 236 7.43 14.09 6.91
C ARG A 236 7.04 12.62 7.15
N ALA A 237 5.76 12.28 7.04
CA ALA A 237 5.32 10.89 7.07
C ALA A 237 5.91 10.05 5.91
N GLY A 238 6.63 10.69 5.01
CA GLY A 238 7.38 10.08 3.92
C GLY A 238 6.51 9.80 2.69
N GLY A 239 7.14 9.27 1.66
CA GLY A 239 6.50 8.93 0.39
C GLY A 239 7.55 8.49 -0.61
N LYS A 240 7.11 7.85 -1.69
CA LYS A 240 8.02 7.38 -2.76
C LYS A 240 8.50 8.49 -3.68
N ARG A 241 8.04 9.73 -3.50
CA ARG A 241 8.32 10.89 -4.36
C ARG A 241 8.16 10.58 -5.85
N LEU A 242 7.12 9.80 -6.15
CA LEU A 242 6.88 9.30 -7.49
C LEU A 242 6.65 10.42 -8.51
N ARG A 243 5.84 11.42 -8.14
CA ARG A 243 5.52 12.54 -9.04
C ARG A 243 6.74 13.41 -9.33
N PRO A 244 7.53 13.82 -8.34
CA PRO A 244 8.86 14.41 -8.57
C PRO A 244 9.73 13.58 -9.50
N CYS A 245 9.85 12.28 -9.25
CA CYS A 245 10.61 11.37 -10.08
C CYS A 245 10.16 11.40 -11.55
N LEU A 246 8.85 11.40 -11.79
CA LEU A 246 8.28 11.47 -13.15
C LEU A 246 8.52 12.81 -13.84
N VAL A 247 8.58 13.92 -13.10
CA VAL A 247 9.01 15.22 -13.65
C VAL A 247 10.45 15.13 -14.19
N TYR A 248 11.35 14.52 -13.42
CA TYR A 248 12.74 14.29 -13.84
C TYR A 248 12.84 13.34 -15.03
N CYS A 249 12.09 12.23 -15.04
CA CYS A 249 12.03 11.31 -16.18
C CYS A 249 11.54 12.00 -17.44
N GLY A 250 10.52 12.85 -17.33
CA GLY A 250 10.03 13.64 -18.46
C GLY A 250 11.07 14.60 -19.00
N PHE A 251 11.83 15.27 -18.15
CA PHE A 251 12.94 16.12 -18.54
C PHE A 251 14.04 15.31 -19.26
N GLU A 252 14.43 14.18 -18.66
CA GLU A 252 15.50 13.31 -19.19
C GLU A 252 15.14 12.67 -20.54
N ALA A 253 13.85 12.54 -20.84
CA ALA A 253 13.39 12.13 -22.16
C ALA A 253 13.81 13.06 -23.29
N VAL A 254 14.22 14.29 -22.97
CA VAL A 254 14.60 15.32 -23.93
C VAL A 254 16.06 15.74 -23.80
N ALA A 255 16.55 15.87 -22.54
CA ALA A 255 17.89 16.36 -22.26
C ALA A 255 18.49 15.65 -21.03
N PRO A 256 19.80 15.29 -21.06
CA PRO A 256 20.45 14.60 -19.93
C PRO A 256 20.44 15.44 -18.66
N VAL A 257 19.96 14.88 -17.55
CA VAL A 257 19.93 15.57 -16.24
C VAL A 257 21.34 15.77 -15.66
N GLY A 258 22.32 14.97 -16.08
CA GLY A 258 23.69 15.03 -15.57
C GLY A 258 24.47 16.32 -15.91
N GLU A 259 24.06 17.03 -16.96
CA GLU A 259 24.79 18.19 -17.51
C GLU A 259 24.04 19.53 -17.31
N LEU A 260 23.08 19.60 -16.39
CA LEU A 260 22.27 20.80 -16.18
C LEU A 260 23.07 21.95 -15.55
N SER A 261 22.83 23.16 -16.06
CA SER A 261 23.21 24.38 -15.32
C SER A 261 22.48 24.45 -13.98
N ALA A 262 23.04 25.20 -13.04
CA ALA A 262 22.43 25.38 -11.72
C ALA A 262 21.00 25.94 -11.82
N ASP A 263 20.77 26.89 -12.72
CA ASP A 263 19.46 27.53 -12.90
C ASP A 263 18.40 26.54 -13.38
N VAL A 264 18.70 25.74 -14.42
CA VAL A 264 17.76 24.73 -14.95
C VAL A 264 17.50 23.63 -13.90
N ARG A 265 18.51 23.28 -13.11
CA ARG A 265 18.34 22.31 -12.02
C ARG A 265 17.43 22.88 -10.93
N ASN A 266 17.61 24.13 -10.54
CA ASN A 266 16.75 24.80 -9.56
C ASN A 266 15.30 24.90 -10.05
N ASP A 267 15.09 25.21 -11.35
CA ASP A 267 13.76 25.22 -11.96
C ASP A 267 13.12 23.83 -11.91
N LEU A 268 13.88 22.79 -12.21
CA LEU A 268 13.41 21.40 -12.20
C LEU A 268 13.05 20.94 -10.78
N ASP A 269 13.92 21.24 -9.79
CA ASP A 269 13.67 20.94 -8.37
C ASP A 269 12.42 21.70 -7.86
N ALA A 270 12.25 22.97 -8.22
CA ALA A 270 11.09 23.78 -7.85
C ALA A 270 9.78 23.23 -8.42
N ILE A 271 9.78 22.83 -9.68
CA ILE A 271 8.61 22.20 -10.33
C ILE A 271 8.29 20.85 -9.68
N ALA A 272 9.29 20.02 -9.41
CA ALA A 272 9.12 18.73 -8.75
C ALA A 272 8.53 18.91 -7.33
N ALA A 273 9.01 19.93 -6.60
CA ALA A 273 8.47 20.31 -5.30
C ALA A 273 7.04 20.83 -5.38
N ALA A 274 6.70 21.65 -6.40
CA ALA A 274 5.36 22.16 -6.63
C ALA A 274 4.35 21.01 -6.88
N VAL A 275 4.73 20.01 -7.67
CA VAL A 275 3.89 18.83 -7.95
C VAL A 275 3.69 17.97 -6.68
N GLU A 276 4.70 17.82 -5.83
CA GLU A 276 4.57 17.09 -4.56
C GLU A 276 3.75 17.88 -3.51
N MET A 277 3.88 19.21 -3.47
CA MET A 277 3.03 20.06 -2.63
C MET A 277 1.57 20.02 -3.07
N LEU A 278 1.31 20.00 -4.38
CA LEU A 278 -0.04 19.79 -4.92
C LEU A 278 -0.57 18.40 -4.53
N HIS A 279 0.29 17.39 -4.43
CA HIS A 279 -0.10 16.08 -3.91
C HIS A 279 -0.48 16.15 -2.42
N THR A 280 0.22 16.94 -1.65
CA THR A 280 -0.11 17.17 -0.23
C THR A 280 -1.49 17.80 -0.07
N PHE A 281 -1.82 18.82 -0.88
CA PHE A 281 -3.17 19.39 -0.98
C PHE A 281 -4.23 18.31 -1.27
N ALA A 282 -4.01 17.52 -2.33
CA ALA A 282 -4.96 16.49 -2.74
C ALA A 282 -5.20 15.45 -1.64
N LEU A 283 -4.15 15.06 -0.89
CA LEU A 283 -4.29 14.11 0.22
C LEU A 283 -5.04 14.71 1.42
N LEU A 284 -4.80 15.99 1.76
CA LEU A 284 -5.49 16.66 2.87
C LEU A 284 -7.00 16.73 2.62
N HIS A 285 -7.41 17.08 1.40
CA HIS A 285 -8.82 17.14 1.02
C HIS A 285 -9.46 15.75 0.86
N ASP A 286 -8.75 14.80 0.26
CA ASP A 286 -9.20 13.42 0.09
C ASP A 286 -9.49 12.77 1.45
N ASP A 287 -8.62 12.96 2.44
CA ASP A 287 -8.81 12.44 3.80
C ASP A 287 -10.09 12.98 4.49
N VAL A 288 -10.46 14.23 4.22
CA VAL A 288 -11.72 14.81 4.72
C VAL A 288 -12.91 14.22 3.98
N MET A 289 -12.83 14.12 2.64
CA MET A 289 -13.92 13.61 1.80
C MET A 289 -14.19 12.13 2.05
N ASP A 290 -13.14 11.34 2.25
CA ASP A 290 -13.21 9.90 2.54
C ASP A 290 -13.42 9.61 4.04
N ARG A 291 -13.42 10.63 4.90
CA ARG A 291 -13.49 10.50 6.38
C ARG A 291 -12.42 9.57 6.94
N SER A 292 -11.24 9.58 6.36
CA SER A 292 -10.14 8.70 6.75
C SER A 292 -9.53 9.14 8.07
N ALA A 293 -9.61 8.31 9.11
CA ALA A 293 -9.07 8.66 10.42
C ALA A 293 -7.53 8.69 10.46
N THR A 294 -6.89 7.87 9.61
CA THR A 294 -5.43 7.74 9.59
C THR A 294 -4.88 7.73 8.17
N ARG A 295 -3.68 8.30 7.99
CA ARG A 295 -2.89 8.21 6.76
C ARG A 295 -1.44 7.93 7.08
N ARG A 296 -0.85 6.93 6.43
CA ARG A 296 0.54 6.48 6.67
C ARG A 296 0.83 6.23 8.16
N GLY A 297 -0.19 5.76 8.89
CA GLY A 297 -0.11 5.44 10.32
C GLY A 297 -0.13 6.65 11.27
N HIS A 298 -0.48 7.86 10.79
CA HIS A 298 -0.69 9.07 11.59
C HIS A 298 -2.15 9.52 11.48
N ALA A 299 -2.64 10.23 12.50
CA ALA A 299 -3.93 10.90 12.44
C ALA A 299 -3.98 11.84 11.24
N THR A 300 -5.10 11.87 10.52
CA THR A 300 -5.34 12.82 9.43
C THR A 300 -5.53 14.24 9.95
N ALA A 301 -5.42 15.24 9.09
CA ALA A 301 -5.48 16.64 9.49
C ALA A 301 -6.78 16.99 10.24
N HIS A 302 -7.93 16.53 9.75
CA HIS A 302 -9.21 16.82 10.41
C HIS A 302 -9.33 16.18 11.79
N ILE A 303 -8.77 15.00 12.01
CA ILE A 303 -8.71 14.37 13.34
C ILE A 303 -7.78 15.16 14.26
N ALA A 304 -6.57 15.52 13.79
CA ALA A 304 -5.62 16.29 14.59
C ALA A 304 -6.18 17.66 15.01
N PHE A 305 -6.87 18.38 14.13
CA PHE A 305 -7.53 19.62 14.47
C PHE A 305 -8.76 19.44 15.38
N THR A 306 -9.50 18.33 15.25
CA THR A 306 -10.58 17.99 16.20
C THR A 306 -10.03 17.83 17.61
N GLU A 307 -8.93 17.10 17.76
CA GLU A 307 -8.25 16.90 19.05
C GLU A 307 -7.69 18.22 19.62
N LEU A 308 -7.10 19.06 18.76
CA LEU A 308 -6.60 20.38 19.13
C LEU A 308 -7.74 21.25 19.71
N HIS A 309 -8.86 21.35 19.02
CA HIS A 309 -10.02 22.12 19.47
C HIS A 309 -10.60 21.58 20.79
N ALA A 310 -10.79 20.28 20.88
CA ALA A 310 -11.31 19.64 22.08
C ALA A 310 -10.41 19.84 23.32
N SER A 311 -9.08 19.87 23.14
CA SER A 311 -8.11 20.07 24.21
C SER A 311 -7.94 21.53 24.62
N SER A 312 -8.30 22.50 23.75
CA SER A 312 -8.15 23.94 24.00
C SER A 312 -9.26 24.56 24.84
N ALA A 313 -10.23 23.77 25.32
CA ALA A 313 -11.44 24.23 26.00
C ALA A 313 -12.28 25.26 25.18
N ALA A 314 -12.13 25.24 23.87
CA ALA A 314 -12.94 26.05 22.96
C ALA A 314 -14.40 25.60 22.96
N VAL A 315 -15.31 26.54 22.68
CA VAL A 315 -16.74 26.26 22.62
C VAL A 315 -17.15 25.93 21.19
N GLY A 316 -17.95 24.90 21.00
CA GLY A 316 -18.49 24.53 19.69
C GLY A 316 -18.27 23.05 19.34
N ASP A 317 -18.58 22.73 18.09
CA ASP A 317 -18.42 21.38 17.53
C ASP A 317 -16.97 21.15 17.08
N SER A 318 -16.24 20.32 17.81
CA SER A 318 -14.83 20.02 17.52
C SER A 318 -14.64 19.27 16.20
N GLU A 319 -15.57 18.39 15.81
CA GLU A 319 -15.49 17.66 14.54
C GLU A 319 -15.67 18.59 13.34
N TRP A 320 -16.64 19.52 13.46
CA TRP A 320 -16.85 20.52 12.42
C TRP A 320 -15.68 21.50 12.31
N PHE A 321 -15.09 21.91 13.45
CA PHE A 321 -13.87 22.69 13.46
C PHE A 321 -12.71 21.94 12.77
N GLY A 322 -12.50 20.69 13.14
CA GLY A 322 -11.43 19.84 12.56
C GLY A 322 -11.58 19.70 11.05
N THR A 323 -12.79 19.41 10.57
CA THR A 323 -13.13 19.34 9.15
C THR A 323 -12.83 20.67 8.44
N SER A 324 -13.29 21.80 9.00
CA SER A 324 -13.11 23.13 8.40
C SER A 324 -11.64 23.55 8.37
N ALA A 325 -10.89 23.32 9.44
CA ALA A 325 -9.49 23.65 9.52
C ALA A 325 -8.63 22.80 8.55
N ALA A 326 -8.98 21.54 8.37
CA ALA A 326 -8.30 20.67 7.40
C ALA A 326 -8.52 21.11 5.95
N LEU A 327 -9.73 21.59 5.60
CA LEU A 327 -9.98 22.20 4.29
C LEU A 327 -9.11 23.43 4.06
N VAL A 328 -9.02 24.34 5.06
CA VAL A 328 -8.17 25.53 4.98
C VAL A 328 -6.69 25.17 4.86
N ALA A 329 -6.22 24.14 5.59
CA ALA A 329 -4.84 23.64 5.45
C ALA A 329 -4.58 23.05 4.05
N GLY A 330 -5.56 22.39 3.45
CA GLY A 330 -5.49 21.96 2.05
C GLY A 330 -5.39 23.13 1.08
N ASP A 331 -6.24 24.15 1.23
CA ASP A 331 -6.18 25.37 0.40
C ASP A 331 -4.81 26.06 0.53
N LEU A 332 -4.22 26.10 1.74
CA LEU A 332 -2.90 26.62 1.96
C LEU A 332 -1.83 25.83 1.18
N ALA A 333 -1.89 24.48 1.21
CA ALA A 333 -0.98 23.63 0.44
C ALA A 333 -1.14 23.86 -1.08
N PHE A 334 -2.37 24.11 -1.56
CA PHE A 334 -2.61 24.47 -2.96
C PHE A 334 -1.95 25.79 -3.36
N VAL A 335 -2.06 26.82 -2.50
CA VAL A 335 -1.37 28.11 -2.70
C VAL A 335 0.14 27.93 -2.64
N TRP A 336 0.65 27.12 -1.72
CA TRP A 336 2.09 26.85 -1.60
C TRP A 336 2.64 26.09 -2.81
N ALA A 337 1.87 25.22 -3.43
CA ALA A 337 2.26 24.59 -4.70
C ALA A 337 2.44 25.63 -5.82
N ASP A 338 1.59 26.66 -5.86
CA ASP A 338 1.70 27.75 -6.84
C ASP A 338 2.91 28.65 -6.56
N GLN A 339 3.19 28.96 -5.29
CA GLN A 339 4.38 29.72 -4.89
C GLN A 339 5.68 28.99 -5.19
N LEU A 340 5.72 27.66 -5.04
CA LEU A 340 6.87 26.86 -5.46
C LEU A 340 7.05 26.89 -6.97
N LEU A 341 5.96 26.83 -7.74
CA LEU A 341 5.98 26.96 -9.19
C LEU A 341 6.46 28.36 -9.65
N ASP A 342 6.19 29.41 -8.88
CA ASP A 342 6.64 30.78 -9.17
C ASP A 342 8.15 30.98 -9.03
N ARG A 343 8.88 30.05 -8.42
CA ARG A 343 10.35 30.09 -8.35
C ARG A 343 11.03 29.87 -9.70
N ILE A 344 10.34 29.27 -10.69
CA ILE A 344 10.87 29.16 -12.05
C ILE A 344 10.88 30.54 -12.72
N GLY A 345 11.92 30.84 -13.50
CA GLY A 345 12.10 32.12 -14.14
C GLY A 345 10.85 32.64 -14.86
N CYS A 346 10.13 33.57 -14.22
CA CYS A 346 8.72 33.92 -14.45
C CYS A 346 8.34 34.42 -15.85
N ASN A 347 9.28 34.77 -16.74
CA ASN A 347 8.98 35.45 -17.99
C ASN A 347 9.42 34.69 -19.25
N SER A 348 9.87 33.44 -19.12
CA SER A 348 10.24 32.65 -20.30
C SER A 348 9.01 32.00 -20.96
N PRO A 349 8.96 31.88 -22.29
CA PRO A 349 7.90 31.14 -22.97
C PRO A 349 7.79 29.67 -22.49
N VAL A 350 8.89 29.10 -22.00
CA VAL A 350 8.92 27.74 -21.43
C VAL A 350 8.18 27.71 -20.11
N ALA A 351 8.45 28.65 -19.19
CA ALA A 351 7.74 28.75 -17.91
C ALA A 351 6.23 28.90 -18.09
N MET A 352 5.79 29.69 -19.07
CA MET A 352 4.36 29.82 -19.38
C MET A 352 3.75 28.50 -19.87
N ARG A 353 4.45 27.71 -20.68
CA ARG A 353 3.98 26.38 -21.11
C ARG A 353 3.92 25.40 -19.94
N VAL A 354 4.95 25.34 -19.11
CA VAL A 354 4.97 24.53 -17.89
C VAL A 354 3.79 24.86 -17.00
N ARG A 355 3.54 26.15 -16.73
CA ARG A 355 2.37 26.60 -15.95
C ARG A 355 1.04 26.22 -16.60
N SER A 356 0.94 26.24 -17.93
CA SER A 356 -0.26 25.79 -18.64
C SER A 356 -0.54 24.31 -18.41
N VAL A 357 0.49 23.44 -18.48
CA VAL A 357 0.35 22.01 -18.20
C VAL A 357 0.00 21.78 -16.72
N PHE A 358 0.65 22.52 -15.82
CA PHE A 358 0.34 22.42 -14.37
C PHE A 358 -1.10 22.85 -14.06
N ASN A 359 -1.63 23.88 -14.74
CA ASN A 359 -3.05 24.28 -14.61
C ASN A 359 -3.99 23.21 -15.17
N THR A 360 -3.61 22.55 -16.28
CA THR A 360 -4.37 21.42 -16.81
C THR A 360 -4.43 20.27 -15.81
N LEU A 361 -3.29 19.93 -15.19
CA LEU A 361 -3.21 18.91 -14.13
C LEU A 361 -4.17 19.24 -12.97
N ARG A 362 -4.17 20.48 -12.48
CA ARG A 362 -5.07 20.91 -11.40
C ARG A 362 -6.55 20.76 -11.77
N ASN A 363 -6.92 21.18 -12.97
CA ASN A 363 -8.30 21.04 -13.44
C ASN A 363 -8.73 19.58 -13.56
N GLU A 364 -7.84 18.72 -14.09
CA GLU A 364 -8.13 17.29 -14.27
C GLU A 364 -8.29 16.56 -12.93
N VAL A 365 -7.41 16.80 -11.96
CA VAL A 365 -7.52 16.13 -10.65
C VAL A 365 -8.77 16.58 -9.89
N ILE A 366 -9.13 17.87 -9.94
CA ILE A 366 -10.34 18.39 -9.30
C ILE A 366 -11.59 17.81 -9.97
N ALA A 367 -11.64 17.79 -11.32
CA ALA A 367 -12.75 17.18 -12.05
C ALA A 367 -12.85 15.68 -11.75
N GLY A 368 -11.74 14.95 -11.73
CA GLY A 368 -11.68 13.53 -11.39
C GLY A 368 -12.17 13.26 -9.98
N GLN A 369 -11.78 14.07 -8.99
CA GLN A 369 -12.25 13.96 -7.61
C GLN A 369 -13.77 14.20 -7.50
N TYR A 370 -14.28 15.22 -8.18
CA TYR A 370 -15.72 15.46 -8.21
C TYR A 370 -16.51 14.29 -8.83
N MET A 371 -15.98 13.71 -9.92
CA MET A 371 -16.58 12.53 -10.55
C MET A 371 -16.58 11.34 -9.60
N ASP A 372 -15.49 11.09 -8.89
CA ASP A 372 -15.37 10.02 -7.90
C ASP A 372 -16.46 10.16 -6.80
N LEU A 373 -16.59 11.35 -6.22
CA LEU A 373 -17.64 11.64 -5.23
C LEU A 373 -19.07 11.42 -5.80
N ARG A 374 -19.30 11.79 -7.05
CA ARG A 374 -20.62 11.63 -7.70
C ARG A 374 -20.96 10.19 -8.01
N LEU A 375 -19.96 9.36 -8.23
CA LEU A 375 -20.13 7.94 -8.57
C LEU A 375 -20.10 7.03 -7.33
N ALA A 376 -19.67 7.53 -6.18
CA ALA A 376 -19.75 6.80 -4.93
C ALA A 376 -21.20 6.40 -4.61
N GLY A 377 -21.44 5.10 -4.41
CA GLY A 377 -22.79 4.54 -4.15
C GLY A 377 -23.76 4.59 -5.33
N ALA A 378 -23.34 5.04 -6.52
CA ALA A 378 -24.15 5.10 -7.72
C ALA A 378 -23.79 3.99 -8.72
N SER A 379 -24.70 3.66 -9.64
CA SER A 379 -24.38 2.77 -10.76
C SER A 379 -23.49 3.52 -11.75
N ALA A 380 -22.18 3.30 -11.70
CA ALA A 380 -21.23 3.82 -12.67
C ALA A 380 -21.13 2.89 -13.88
N SER A 381 -20.88 3.43 -15.07
CA SER A 381 -20.47 2.65 -16.24
C SER A 381 -18.94 2.43 -16.25
N ASP A 382 -18.47 1.40 -16.98
CA ASP A 382 -17.04 1.19 -17.23
C ASP A 382 -16.32 2.45 -17.70
N GLN A 383 -16.95 3.19 -18.64
CA GLN A 383 -16.40 4.43 -19.19
C GLN A 383 -16.23 5.51 -18.11
N GLN A 384 -17.19 5.65 -17.21
CA GLN A 384 -17.12 6.62 -16.11
C GLN A 384 -16.05 6.23 -15.09
N ALA A 385 -15.99 4.96 -14.71
CA ALA A 385 -14.98 4.46 -13.79
C ALA A 385 -13.55 4.62 -14.35
N LEU A 386 -13.35 4.33 -15.65
CA LEU A 386 -12.07 4.58 -16.34
C LEU A 386 -11.73 6.06 -16.42
N ALA A 387 -12.72 6.95 -16.65
CA ALA A 387 -12.48 8.38 -16.67
C ALA A 387 -12.03 8.90 -15.29
N VAL A 388 -12.63 8.40 -14.19
CA VAL A 388 -12.16 8.71 -12.83
C VAL A 388 -10.75 8.22 -12.62
N ALA A 389 -10.45 6.95 -12.95
CA ALA A 389 -9.12 6.37 -12.83
C ALA A 389 -8.07 7.20 -13.58
N LEU A 390 -8.40 7.66 -14.79
CA LEU A 390 -7.52 8.48 -15.61
C LEU A 390 -7.31 9.88 -15.04
N LEU A 391 -8.40 10.61 -14.71
CA LEU A 391 -8.31 12.03 -14.31
C LEU A 391 -7.89 12.22 -12.86
N LYS A 392 -8.48 11.46 -11.92
CA LYS A 392 -8.16 11.58 -10.49
C LYS A 392 -6.76 11.09 -10.18
N SER A 393 -6.29 10.04 -10.88
CA SER A 393 -5.05 9.35 -10.51
C SER A 393 -4.04 9.24 -11.65
N GLY A 394 -4.41 8.73 -12.81
CA GLY A 394 -3.50 8.40 -13.89
C GLY A 394 -2.75 9.62 -14.43
N ARG A 395 -3.47 10.61 -14.93
CA ARG A 395 -2.88 11.84 -15.48
C ARG A 395 -2.16 12.65 -14.42
N TYR A 396 -2.80 12.81 -13.29
CA TYR A 396 -2.25 13.52 -12.16
C TYR A 396 -0.95 12.90 -11.63
N THR A 397 -0.86 11.57 -11.61
CA THR A 397 0.30 10.87 -11.05
C THR A 397 1.40 10.64 -12.08
N VAL A 398 1.05 10.31 -13.34
CA VAL A 398 2.01 9.87 -14.36
C VAL A 398 2.10 10.83 -15.53
N THR A 399 1.00 11.05 -16.24
CA THR A 399 1.02 11.77 -17.52
C THR A 399 1.52 13.20 -17.39
N ARG A 400 0.91 13.96 -16.48
CA ARG A 400 1.22 15.39 -16.36
C ARG A 400 2.59 15.68 -15.75
N PRO A 401 3.07 14.95 -14.74
CA PRO A 401 4.45 15.09 -14.28
C PRO A 401 5.48 14.84 -15.41
N LEU A 402 5.31 13.79 -16.22
CA LEU A 402 6.17 13.54 -17.38
C LEU A 402 6.11 14.70 -18.40
N GLU A 403 4.90 15.14 -18.74
CA GLU A 403 4.69 16.23 -19.69
C GLU A 403 5.30 17.56 -19.20
N ILE A 404 5.18 17.86 -17.91
CA ILE A 404 5.76 19.05 -17.28
C ILE A 404 7.28 19.04 -17.42
N GLY A 405 7.94 17.93 -17.05
CA GLY A 405 9.38 17.80 -17.15
C GLY A 405 9.89 17.92 -18.59
N ALA A 406 9.24 17.23 -19.54
CA ALA A 406 9.58 17.30 -20.96
C ALA A 406 9.34 18.72 -21.54
N THR A 407 8.27 19.40 -21.10
CA THR A 407 7.98 20.79 -21.51
C THR A 407 9.08 21.75 -21.03
N LEU A 408 9.58 21.57 -19.81
CA LEU A 408 10.71 22.36 -19.27
C LEU A 408 11.96 22.15 -20.14
N ALA A 409 12.24 20.91 -20.54
CA ALA A 409 13.37 20.55 -21.40
C ALA A 409 13.22 21.03 -22.87
N GLY A 410 12.04 21.55 -23.24
CA GLY A 410 11.79 22.07 -24.58
C GLY A 410 11.36 21.01 -25.60
N ALA A 411 10.72 19.93 -25.15
CA ALA A 411 10.17 18.86 -25.99
C ALA A 411 9.29 19.40 -27.13
N ASP A 412 9.39 18.77 -28.28
CA ASP A 412 8.45 18.95 -29.37
C ASP A 412 7.15 18.17 -29.16
N GLU A 413 6.14 18.41 -29.99
CA GLU A 413 4.82 17.79 -29.87
C GLU A 413 4.86 16.28 -30.08
N THR A 414 5.82 15.73 -30.80
CA THR A 414 5.98 14.30 -31.05
C THR A 414 6.33 13.58 -29.74
N ILE A 415 7.34 14.10 -29.05
CA ILE A 415 7.76 13.57 -27.73
C ILE A 415 6.65 13.75 -26.69
N LEU A 416 6.01 14.94 -26.66
CA LEU A 416 4.92 15.20 -25.73
C LEU A 416 3.72 14.26 -25.97
N ALA A 417 3.37 13.99 -27.22
CA ALA A 417 2.30 13.04 -27.56
C ALA A 417 2.63 11.61 -27.14
N ALA A 418 3.87 11.15 -27.36
CA ALA A 418 4.33 9.84 -26.92
C ALA A 418 4.30 9.71 -25.39
N LEU A 419 4.83 10.71 -24.66
CA LEU A 419 4.81 10.71 -23.19
C LEU A 419 3.38 10.78 -22.61
N ARG A 420 2.46 11.50 -23.24
CA ARG A 420 1.04 11.52 -22.86
C ARG A 420 0.39 10.15 -23.06
N GLY A 421 0.60 9.52 -24.22
CA GLY A 421 0.08 8.18 -24.51
C GLY A 421 0.60 7.14 -23.52
N PHE A 422 1.91 7.11 -23.30
CA PHE A 422 2.54 6.26 -22.29
C PHE A 422 1.97 6.51 -20.89
N GLY A 423 1.92 7.79 -20.48
CA GLY A 423 1.45 8.19 -19.17
C GLY A 423 -0.01 7.81 -18.91
N ASP A 424 -0.89 7.98 -19.91
CA ASP A 424 -2.30 7.60 -19.80
C ASP A 424 -2.46 6.08 -19.66
N ALA A 425 -1.68 5.28 -20.42
CA ALA A 425 -1.71 3.83 -20.34
C ALA A 425 -1.21 3.32 -18.97
N VAL A 426 -0.02 3.77 -18.55
CA VAL A 426 0.56 3.38 -17.24
C VAL A 426 -0.28 3.94 -16.08
N GLY A 427 -0.81 5.15 -16.21
CA GLY A 427 -1.64 5.78 -15.19
C GLY A 427 -2.95 5.02 -14.92
N ILE A 428 -3.60 4.52 -15.98
CA ILE A 428 -4.77 3.64 -15.84
C ILE A 428 -4.35 2.32 -15.17
N ALA A 429 -3.29 1.65 -15.64
CA ALA A 429 -2.80 0.41 -15.06
C ALA A 429 -2.45 0.58 -13.57
N PHE A 430 -1.82 1.69 -13.22
CA PHE A 430 -1.48 2.05 -11.84
C PHE A 430 -2.73 2.17 -10.95
N GLN A 431 -3.77 2.89 -11.40
CA GLN A 431 -4.99 3.06 -10.62
C GLN A 431 -5.77 1.75 -10.50
N LEU A 432 -5.87 0.97 -11.58
CA LEU A 432 -6.52 -0.34 -11.53
C LEU A 432 -5.81 -1.28 -10.54
N ARG A 433 -4.48 -1.23 -10.47
CA ARG A 433 -3.70 -1.96 -9.46
C ARG A 433 -4.00 -1.45 -8.05
N ASP A 434 -4.11 -0.14 -7.85
CA ASP A 434 -4.46 0.46 -6.55
C ASP A 434 -5.87 0.03 -6.11
N ASP A 435 -6.84 -0.02 -7.04
CA ASP A 435 -8.21 -0.51 -6.79
C ASP A 435 -8.23 -2.00 -6.40
N VAL A 436 -7.40 -2.83 -7.04
CA VAL A 436 -7.23 -4.24 -6.64
C VAL A 436 -6.65 -4.32 -5.23
N LEU A 437 -5.63 -3.52 -4.93
CA LEU A 437 -5.02 -3.45 -3.60
C LEU A 437 -5.99 -2.87 -2.54
N GLY A 438 -6.90 -1.99 -2.91
CA GLY A 438 -7.94 -1.43 -2.04
C GLY A 438 -8.95 -2.47 -1.55
N VAL A 439 -9.15 -3.55 -2.33
CA VAL A 439 -10.05 -4.65 -1.98
C VAL A 439 -9.30 -5.85 -1.40
N PHE A 440 -8.16 -6.23 -2.01
CA PHE A 440 -7.43 -7.46 -1.71
C PHE A 440 -6.08 -7.21 -1.01
N GLY A 441 -5.63 -5.96 -0.96
CA GLY A 441 -4.31 -5.60 -0.44
C GLY A 441 -4.21 -5.75 1.08
N ASN A 442 -2.97 -5.88 1.54
CA ASN A 442 -2.66 -5.88 2.96
C ASN A 442 -2.63 -4.44 3.51
N PRO A 443 -3.41 -4.12 4.55
CA PRO A 443 -3.44 -2.78 5.17
C PRO A 443 -2.09 -2.26 5.61
N GLN A 444 -1.19 -3.15 6.04
CA GLN A 444 0.14 -2.76 6.51
C GLN A 444 1.08 -2.34 5.37
N LEU A 445 0.85 -2.85 4.16
CA LEU A 445 1.60 -2.46 2.96
C LEU A 445 0.99 -1.26 2.27
N THR A 446 -0.35 -1.19 2.24
CA THR A 446 -1.07 -0.09 1.58
C THR A 446 -1.17 1.16 2.46
N GLY A 447 -1.06 1.01 3.79
CA GLY A 447 -1.24 2.10 4.76
C GLY A 447 -2.68 2.59 4.92
N LYS A 448 -3.64 1.86 4.31
CA LYS A 448 -5.10 2.09 4.40
C LYS A 448 -5.76 0.89 5.07
N GLY A 449 -6.96 1.04 5.60
CA GLY A 449 -7.77 -0.06 6.11
C GLY A 449 -8.02 -1.14 5.04
N ALA A 450 -8.07 -2.42 5.41
CA ALA A 450 -8.20 -3.56 4.48
C ALA A 450 -9.50 -3.58 3.66
N SER A 451 -10.40 -2.64 3.85
CA SER A 451 -11.74 -2.63 3.28
C SER A 451 -12.25 -1.22 2.95
N GLU A 452 -11.38 -0.20 2.95
CA GLU A 452 -11.81 1.18 2.73
C GLU A 452 -12.60 1.35 1.43
N ASP A 453 -12.18 0.71 0.33
CA ASP A 453 -12.89 0.80 -0.94
C ASP A 453 -14.24 0.08 -0.91
N LEU A 454 -14.39 -0.98 -0.09
CA LEU A 454 -15.67 -1.65 0.13
C LEU A 454 -16.59 -0.82 1.03
N THR A 455 -16.05 -0.28 2.14
CA THR A 455 -16.84 0.49 3.13
C THR A 455 -17.23 1.86 2.62
N SER A 456 -16.42 2.50 1.78
CA SER A 456 -16.77 3.77 1.13
C SER A 456 -17.72 3.62 -0.06
N GLY A 457 -17.92 2.40 -0.54
CA GLY A 457 -18.74 2.14 -1.74
C GLY A 457 -18.19 2.81 -2.99
N LYS A 458 -16.86 2.86 -3.13
CA LYS A 458 -16.17 3.48 -4.25
C LYS A 458 -16.64 2.92 -5.59
N GLY A 459 -16.85 3.81 -6.56
CA GLY A 459 -17.20 3.44 -7.94
C GLY A 459 -16.00 2.97 -8.77
N SER A 460 -15.08 2.18 -8.17
CA SER A 460 -13.91 1.64 -8.88
C SER A 460 -14.33 0.68 -10.01
N LEU A 461 -13.54 0.61 -11.07
CA LEU A 461 -13.85 -0.28 -12.20
C LEU A 461 -13.96 -1.75 -11.77
N LEU A 462 -13.17 -2.17 -10.78
CA LEU A 462 -13.25 -3.52 -10.20
C LEU A 462 -14.63 -3.81 -9.61
N LEU A 463 -15.17 -2.90 -8.80
CA LEU A 463 -16.46 -3.08 -8.14
C LEU A 463 -17.63 -2.90 -9.11
N VAL A 464 -17.52 -1.99 -10.08
CA VAL A 464 -18.51 -1.83 -11.18
C VAL A 464 -18.63 -3.14 -11.94
N ARG A 465 -17.54 -3.71 -12.43
CA ARG A 465 -17.52 -4.99 -13.15
C ARG A 465 -17.98 -6.16 -12.27
N ALA A 466 -17.60 -6.18 -11.00
CA ALA A 466 -18.06 -7.21 -10.08
C ALA A 466 -19.59 -7.21 -9.95
N LEU A 467 -20.22 -6.04 -9.83
CA LEU A 467 -21.69 -5.92 -9.78
C LEU A 467 -22.36 -6.31 -11.10
N GLU A 468 -21.73 -6.06 -12.25
CA GLU A 468 -22.28 -6.41 -13.56
C GLU A 468 -22.16 -7.89 -13.86
N LEU A 469 -20.98 -8.50 -13.60
CA LEU A 469 -20.66 -9.88 -13.97
C LEU A 469 -21.14 -10.91 -12.95
N ALA A 470 -21.35 -10.52 -11.67
CA ALA A 470 -21.74 -11.44 -10.61
C ALA A 470 -23.06 -12.14 -10.88
N ALA A 471 -23.13 -13.42 -10.52
CA ALA A 471 -24.38 -14.17 -10.45
C ALA A 471 -25.32 -13.57 -9.39
N PRO A 472 -26.63 -13.91 -9.40
CA PRO A 472 -27.60 -13.25 -8.51
C PRO A 472 -27.26 -13.31 -7.02
N ALA A 473 -26.66 -14.40 -6.54
CA ALA A 473 -26.30 -14.59 -5.13
C ALA A 473 -25.14 -13.67 -4.72
N GLU A 474 -24.04 -13.67 -5.49
CA GLU A 474 -22.87 -12.83 -5.27
C GLU A 474 -23.21 -11.34 -5.42
N ARG A 475 -24.06 -11.00 -6.40
CA ARG A 475 -24.55 -9.63 -6.60
C ARG A 475 -25.39 -9.16 -5.41
N ALA A 476 -26.18 -10.01 -4.79
CA ALA A 476 -26.93 -9.70 -3.59
C ALA A 476 -26.00 -9.41 -2.40
N ILE A 477 -24.93 -10.19 -2.23
CA ILE A 477 -23.89 -9.97 -1.21
C ILE A 477 -23.25 -8.58 -1.43
N LEU A 478 -22.74 -8.31 -2.62
CA LEU A 478 -22.11 -7.02 -2.94
C LEU A 478 -23.04 -5.84 -2.68
N ARG A 479 -24.31 -5.92 -3.13
CA ARG A 479 -25.29 -4.85 -2.88
C ARG A 479 -25.65 -4.65 -1.42
N SER A 480 -25.55 -5.68 -0.60
CA SER A 480 -25.86 -5.61 0.83
C SER A 480 -24.75 -4.95 1.65
N TYR A 481 -23.51 -5.06 1.20
CA TYR A 481 -22.34 -4.69 2.01
C TYR A 481 -21.58 -3.47 1.48
N LEU A 482 -21.53 -3.25 0.17
CA LEU A 482 -20.84 -2.08 -0.40
C LEU A 482 -21.40 -0.75 0.13
N GLY A 483 -20.50 0.10 0.63
CA GLY A 483 -20.86 1.42 1.18
C GLY A 483 -21.29 1.40 2.64
N ARG A 484 -21.20 0.27 3.33
CA ARG A 484 -21.43 0.20 4.76
C ARG A 484 -20.14 0.43 5.53
N ALA A 485 -20.15 1.38 6.45
CA ALA A 485 -18.98 1.76 7.25
C ALA A 485 -18.61 0.72 8.33
N ASP A 486 -19.56 -0.14 8.72
CA ASP A 486 -19.49 -1.07 9.85
C ASP A 486 -19.32 -2.54 9.43
N LEU A 487 -18.63 -2.79 8.31
CA LEU A 487 -18.38 -4.15 7.83
C LEU A 487 -17.47 -4.91 8.80
N ASP A 488 -17.92 -6.08 9.22
CA ASP A 488 -17.06 -7.04 9.93
C ASP A 488 -16.17 -7.83 8.97
N CYS A 489 -15.21 -8.55 9.52
CA CYS A 489 -14.25 -9.34 8.73
C CYS A 489 -14.93 -10.40 7.86
N THR A 490 -16.04 -10.99 8.31
CA THR A 490 -16.78 -12.03 7.60
C THR A 490 -17.47 -11.44 6.37
N GLU A 491 -18.06 -10.24 6.54
CA GLU A 491 -18.72 -9.48 5.48
C GLU A 491 -17.72 -9.00 4.43
N VAL A 492 -16.55 -8.50 4.86
CA VAL A 492 -15.44 -8.13 3.96
C VAL A 492 -14.98 -9.34 3.13
N GLU A 493 -14.78 -10.48 3.77
CA GLU A 493 -14.34 -11.69 3.08
C GLU A 493 -15.44 -12.27 2.16
N ALA A 494 -16.71 -12.12 2.51
CA ALA A 494 -17.83 -12.46 1.63
C ALA A 494 -17.82 -11.58 0.37
N CYS A 495 -17.55 -10.25 0.51
CA CYS A 495 -17.39 -9.36 -0.62
C CYS A 495 -16.23 -9.75 -1.53
N ARG A 496 -15.05 -10.05 -0.96
CA ARG A 496 -13.87 -10.48 -1.72
C ARG A 496 -14.15 -11.71 -2.55
N ARG A 497 -14.74 -12.75 -1.93
CA ARG A 497 -15.14 -13.96 -2.64
C ARG A 497 -16.15 -13.69 -3.75
N ALA A 498 -17.11 -12.80 -3.52
CA ALA A 498 -18.08 -12.42 -4.53
C ALA A 498 -17.42 -11.69 -5.72
N VAL A 499 -16.44 -10.81 -5.47
CA VAL A 499 -15.65 -10.15 -6.52
C VAL A 499 -14.82 -11.18 -7.31
N GLU A 500 -14.14 -12.11 -6.65
CA GLU A 500 -13.38 -13.18 -7.31
C GLU A 500 -14.29 -14.08 -8.15
N ALA A 501 -15.40 -14.55 -7.57
CA ALA A 501 -16.34 -15.45 -8.22
C ALA A 501 -17.02 -14.81 -9.45
N SER A 502 -17.18 -13.49 -9.46
CA SER A 502 -17.74 -12.77 -10.61
C SER A 502 -16.83 -12.78 -11.84
N GLY A 503 -15.54 -13.05 -11.69
CA GLY A 503 -14.52 -12.93 -12.74
C GLY A 503 -14.03 -11.50 -12.97
N ALA A 504 -14.50 -10.51 -12.21
CA ALA A 504 -14.11 -9.11 -12.34
C ALA A 504 -12.60 -8.91 -12.11
N LEU A 505 -12.03 -9.56 -11.08
CA LEU A 505 -10.59 -9.49 -10.79
C LEU A 505 -9.76 -9.93 -12.01
N ALA A 506 -10.08 -11.08 -12.61
CA ALA A 506 -9.38 -11.57 -13.80
C ALA A 506 -9.51 -10.61 -14.99
N SER A 507 -10.69 -9.97 -15.15
CA SER A 507 -10.93 -8.97 -16.19
C SER A 507 -10.12 -7.69 -15.98
N ILE A 508 -9.92 -7.25 -14.72
CA ILE A 508 -9.08 -6.09 -14.38
C ILE A 508 -7.60 -6.42 -14.60
N GLU A 509 -7.12 -7.59 -14.17
CA GLU A 509 -5.73 -8.02 -14.41
C GLU A 509 -5.42 -8.06 -15.92
N ALA A 510 -6.30 -8.62 -16.73
CA ALA A 510 -6.13 -8.62 -18.19
C ALA A 510 -6.10 -7.19 -18.78
N LEU A 511 -6.87 -6.26 -18.22
CA LEU A 511 -6.84 -4.85 -18.66
C LEU A 511 -5.54 -4.15 -18.25
N ILE A 512 -5.01 -4.42 -17.06
CA ILE A 512 -3.70 -3.93 -16.60
C ILE A 512 -2.62 -4.40 -17.58
N ASP A 513 -2.57 -5.68 -17.91
CA ASP A 513 -1.61 -6.26 -18.85
C ASP A 513 -1.73 -5.62 -20.24
N ALA A 514 -2.96 -5.44 -20.73
CA ALA A 514 -3.20 -4.79 -22.02
C ALA A 514 -2.69 -3.34 -22.04
N LYS A 515 -2.88 -2.58 -20.96
CA LYS A 515 -2.39 -1.22 -20.83
C LYS A 515 -0.86 -1.13 -20.73
N LEU A 516 -0.22 -2.07 -20.06
CA LEU A 516 1.24 -2.16 -20.03
C LEU A 516 1.82 -2.50 -21.40
N LEU A 517 1.18 -3.41 -22.15
CA LEU A 517 1.58 -3.70 -23.52
C LEU A 517 1.41 -2.49 -24.46
N GLU A 518 0.36 -1.69 -24.25
CA GLU A 518 0.17 -0.41 -24.97
C GLU A 518 1.31 0.56 -24.65
N ALA A 519 1.68 0.71 -23.38
CA ALA A 519 2.79 1.53 -22.94
C ALA A 519 4.13 1.09 -23.55
N ASP A 520 4.43 -0.22 -23.54
CA ASP A 520 5.67 -0.78 -24.12
C ASP A 520 5.78 -0.50 -25.64
N ARG A 521 4.65 -0.50 -26.37
CA ARG A 521 4.65 -0.14 -27.81
C ARG A 521 5.00 1.32 -28.03
N ILE A 522 4.49 2.21 -27.19
CA ILE A 522 4.80 3.65 -27.29
C ILE A 522 6.28 3.90 -26.95
N LEU A 523 6.82 3.20 -25.94
CA LEU A 523 8.23 3.33 -25.57
C LEU A 523 9.19 2.92 -26.70
N ALA A 524 8.78 2.01 -27.59
CA ALA A 524 9.59 1.61 -28.72
C ALA A 524 9.85 2.77 -29.74
N GLU A 525 9.09 3.87 -29.63
CA GLU A 525 9.27 5.09 -30.46
C GLU A 525 10.20 6.13 -29.81
N LEU A 526 10.62 5.89 -28.54
CA LEU A 526 11.49 6.79 -27.77
C LEU A 526 12.95 6.29 -27.77
N PRO A 527 13.93 7.16 -27.45
CA PRO A 527 15.33 6.73 -27.29
C PRO A 527 15.48 5.63 -26.25
N ASP A 528 16.35 4.63 -26.52
CA ASP A 528 16.51 3.42 -25.69
C ASP A 528 16.77 3.70 -24.20
N ALA A 529 17.56 4.71 -23.87
CA ALA A 529 17.86 5.09 -22.49
C ALA A 529 16.59 5.48 -21.72
N VAL A 530 15.74 6.29 -22.35
CA VAL A 530 14.46 6.76 -21.80
C VAL A 530 13.46 5.60 -21.73
N ALA A 531 13.36 4.80 -22.79
CA ALA A 531 12.48 3.64 -22.86
C ALA A 531 12.78 2.65 -21.72
N ASN A 532 14.05 2.34 -21.48
CA ASN A 532 14.47 1.44 -20.40
C ASN A 532 14.11 1.97 -19.02
N GLN A 533 14.30 3.26 -18.77
CA GLN A 533 14.00 3.91 -17.51
C GLN A 533 12.49 3.91 -17.25
N LEU A 534 11.68 4.31 -18.23
CA LEU A 534 10.22 4.34 -18.12
C LEU A 534 9.63 2.92 -18.01
N THR A 535 10.22 1.91 -18.68
CA THR A 535 9.84 0.50 -18.51
C THR A 535 10.09 0.03 -17.07
N THR A 536 11.26 0.35 -16.51
CA THR A 536 11.56 0.00 -15.11
C THR A 536 10.56 0.65 -14.14
N LEU A 537 10.26 1.91 -14.38
CA LEU A 537 9.31 2.68 -13.58
C LEU A 537 7.89 2.12 -13.71
N SER A 538 7.38 1.84 -14.91
CA SER A 538 6.04 1.29 -15.12
C SER A 538 5.86 -0.05 -14.38
N ARG A 539 6.86 -0.93 -14.46
CA ARG A 539 6.86 -2.20 -13.71
C ARG A 539 6.83 -1.98 -12.21
N SER A 540 7.62 -1.05 -11.69
CA SER A 540 7.64 -0.75 -10.25
C SER A 540 6.31 -0.17 -9.73
N LEU A 541 5.53 0.47 -10.60
CA LEU A 541 4.23 1.05 -10.29
C LEU A 541 3.11 0.02 -10.28
N THR A 542 3.18 -0.96 -11.19
CA THR A 542 2.06 -1.88 -11.46
C THR A 542 2.26 -3.29 -10.90
N HIS A 543 3.51 -3.73 -10.65
CA HIS A 543 3.82 -5.02 -10.01
C HIS A 543 3.98 -4.91 -8.48
N ARG A 544 3.25 -3.99 -7.85
CA ARG A 544 3.17 -3.99 -6.39
C ARG A 544 2.51 -5.27 -5.96
N ALA A 545 3.23 -6.10 -5.21
CA ALA A 545 2.66 -7.28 -4.58
C ALA A 545 1.55 -6.86 -3.61
N ALA A 546 0.40 -7.51 -3.72
CA ALA A 546 -0.67 -7.44 -2.75
C ALA A 546 -0.22 -7.99 -1.40
#